data_7e12072ff5c03d7b41a5aa2dfa74bca2
#
_entry.id   7e12072ff5c03d7b41a5aa2dfa74bca2
#
_cell.length_a   1.000
_cell.length_b   1.000
_cell.length_c   1.000
_cell.angle_alpha   90.00
_cell.angle_beta   90.00
_cell.angle_gamma   90.00
#
_symmetry.space_group_name_H-M   'P 1'
#
loop_
_entity.id
_entity.type
_entity.pdbx_description
1 polymer ?
#
loop_
_entity_poly.entity_id
_entity_poly.type
_entity_poly.pdbx_seq_one_letter_code
_entity_poly.pdbx_strand_id
1 'polypeptide(L)'
;MTGFPIRCAVISEQKELEDLQLRASLTNVGDRDALLAHPDAVKLPIDQIAAGAVFVSEQNGVIVGFSALLPRPDGDVELDALFVEPYVRRCGVARSLVEHCAQMASKQGSAALWVIGNPHAYEFYKACDFSVVETVETRFGSGLLMRKNV
;
A
#
# COMPACT_ATOMS: atom_id res chain seq x y z
N MET A 1 -16.99 -8.30 14.81
CA MET A 1 -15.65 -8.39 14.22
C MET A 1 -15.71 -7.92 12.78
N THR A 2 -14.97 -6.96 12.47
CA THR A 2 -15.15 -6.25 11.22
C THR A 2 -13.89 -6.19 10.35
N GLY A 3 -12.81 -6.81 10.75
CA GLY A 3 -11.59 -6.78 9.98
C GLY A 3 -11.43 -8.00 9.10
N PHE A 4 -10.45 -7.92 8.23
CA PHE A 4 -9.97 -9.06 7.46
C PHE A 4 -8.70 -9.56 8.12
N PRO A 5 -8.47 -10.88 8.20
CA PRO A 5 -7.23 -11.39 8.77
C PRO A 5 -6.02 -10.86 8.00
N ILE A 6 -5.03 -10.35 8.72
CA ILE A 6 -3.82 -9.80 8.13
C ILE A 6 -2.62 -10.49 8.77
N ARG A 7 -1.66 -10.89 7.94
CA ARG A 7 -0.42 -11.51 8.39
C ARG A 7 0.76 -11.00 7.56
N CYS A 8 1.98 -11.25 8.01
CA CYS A 8 3.16 -10.97 7.20
C CYS A 8 3.19 -11.88 5.98
N ALA A 9 3.63 -11.34 4.85
CA ALA A 9 3.91 -12.12 3.66
C ALA A 9 5.15 -12.97 3.87
N VAL A 10 5.25 -14.09 3.15
CA VAL A 10 6.45 -14.92 3.12
C VAL A 10 7.11 -14.80 1.74
N ILE A 11 8.42 -15.07 1.69
CA ILE A 11 9.23 -14.85 0.49
C ILE A 11 8.68 -15.58 -0.74
N SER A 12 8.15 -16.79 -0.55
CA SER A 12 7.59 -17.57 -1.65
C SER A 12 6.36 -16.94 -2.29
N GLU A 13 5.78 -15.92 -1.68
CA GLU A 13 4.58 -15.23 -2.20
C GLU A 13 4.92 -14.05 -3.09
N GLN A 14 6.19 -13.73 -3.29
CA GLN A 14 6.60 -12.54 -4.06
C GLN A 14 5.90 -12.45 -5.42
N LYS A 15 5.96 -13.52 -6.19
CA LYS A 15 5.37 -13.51 -7.53
C LYS A 15 3.85 -13.35 -7.49
N GLU A 16 3.19 -14.00 -6.57
CA GLU A 16 1.74 -13.90 -6.38
C GLU A 16 1.34 -12.45 -6.07
N LEU A 17 2.11 -11.76 -5.23
CA LEU A 17 1.84 -10.37 -4.88
C LEU A 17 2.13 -9.42 -6.03
N GLU A 18 3.19 -9.66 -6.79
CA GLU A 18 3.47 -8.87 -7.99
C GLU A 18 2.37 -9.04 -9.04
N ASP A 19 1.85 -10.25 -9.21
CA ASP A 19 0.74 -10.52 -10.11
C ASP A 19 -0.53 -9.79 -9.64
N LEU A 20 -0.79 -9.76 -8.34
CA LEU A 20 -1.91 -9.01 -7.77
C LEU A 20 -1.77 -7.51 -8.04
N GLN A 21 -0.57 -6.96 -7.81
CA GLN A 21 -0.28 -5.56 -8.09
C GLN A 21 -0.55 -5.23 -9.56
N LEU A 22 -0.12 -6.10 -10.48
CA LEU A 22 -0.34 -5.92 -11.90
C LEU A 22 -1.84 -5.87 -12.22
N ARG A 23 -2.62 -6.83 -11.72
CA ARG A 23 -4.08 -6.85 -11.95
C ARG A 23 -4.76 -5.59 -11.42
N ALA A 24 -4.40 -5.20 -10.20
CA ALA A 24 -4.97 -4.02 -9.58
C ALA A 24 -4.62 -2.75 -10.35
N SER A 25 -3.36 -2.61 -10.75
CA SER A 25 -2.88 -1.41 -11.45
C SER A 25 -3.52 -1.27 -12.83
N LEU A 26 -3.77 -2.36 -13.53
CA LEU A 26 -4.42 -2.31 -14.84
C LEU A 26 -5.86 -1.83 -14.79
N THR A 27 -6.51 -1.91 -13.64
CA THR A 27 -7.91 -1.51 -13.46
C THR A 27 -8.09 -0.21 -12.70
N ASN A 28 -7.01 0.35 -12.11
CA ASN A 28 -7.08 1.63 -11.40
C ASN A 28 -6.86 2.78 -12.37
N VAL A 29 -7.73 3.80 -12.26
CA VAL A 29 -7.57 5.04 -13.02
C VAL A 29 -6.27 5.72 -12.56
N GLY A 30 -5.46 6.14 -13.53
CA GLY A 30 -4.17 6.78 -13.25
C GLY A 30 -3.02 5.79 -13.13
N ASP A 31 -3.24 4.60 -12.59
CA ASP A 31 -2.19 3.59 -12.45
C ASP A 31 -1.95 2.83 -13.76
N ARG A 32 -3.01 2.61 -14.54
CA ARG A 32 -2.91 1.85 -15.78
C ARG A 32 -1.94 2.50 -16.77
N ASP A 33 -2.08 3.80 -17.00
CA ASP A 33 -1.23 4.51 -17.96
C ASP A 33 0.21 4.56 -17.46
N ALA A 34 0.42 4.78 -16.18
CA ALA A 34 1.75 4.77 -15.58
C ALA A 34 2.41 3.40 -15.72
N LEU A 35 1.65 2.33 -15.50
CA LEU A 35 2.15 0.96 -15.65
C LEU A 35 2.54 0.64 -17.09
N LEU A 36 1.69 1.04 -18.06
CA LEU A 36 1.97 0.81 -19.47
C LEU A 36 3.22 1.57 -19.93
N ALA A 37 3.47 2.75 -19.37
CA ALA A 37 4.66 3.55 -19.66
C ALA A 37 5.90 2.99 -18.90
N HIS A 38 5.72 2.36 -17.77
CA HIS A 38 6.81 1.88 -16.91
C HIS A 38 6.53 0.46 -16.42
N PRO A 39 6.62 -0.57 -17.29
CA PRO A 39 6.30 -1.96 -16.90
C PRO A 39 7.19 -2.50 -15.79
N ASP A 40 8.38 -1.92 -15.62
CA ASP A 40 9.34 -2.32 -14.58
C ASP A 40 8.94 -1.84 -13.18
N ALA A 41 7.86 -1.05 -13.08
CA ALA A 41 7.40 -0.53 -11.79
C ALA A 41 6.78 -1.62 -10.90
N VAL A 42 6.35 -2.74 -11.47
CA VAL A 42 5.79 -3.85 -10.70
C VAL A 42 6.94 -4.68 -10.15
N LYS A 43 7.43 -4.28 -8.99
CA LYS A 43 8.50 -4.99 -8.27
C LYS A 43 8.24 -4.94 -6.79
N LEU A 44 8.31 -6.10 -6.14
CA LEU A 44 8.25 -6.21 -4.70
C LEU A 44 9.57 -6.82 -4.22
N PRO A 45 10.47 -6.02 -3.60
CA PRO A 45 11.78 -6.52 -3.20
C PRO A 45 11.68 -7.65 -2.17
N ILE A 46 12.46 -8.69 -2.39
CA ILE A 46 12.57 -9.82 -1.45
C ILE A 46 12.98 -9.33 -0.06
N ASP A 47 13.91 -8.36 0.00
CA ASP A 47 14.40 -7.83 1.28
C ASP A 47 13.28 -7.20 2.10
N GLN A 48 12.32 -6.55 1.44
CA GLN A 48 11.19 -5.93 2.12
C GLN A 48 10.28 -7.00 2.74
N ILE A 49 10.06 -8.10 2.03
CA ILE A 49 9.30 -9.24 2.56
C ILE A 49 10.06 -9.88 3.73
N ALA A 50 11.35 -10.12 3.57
CA ALA A 50 12.19 -10.73 4.59
C ALA A 50 12.27 -9.89 5.86
N ALA A 51 12.19 -8.57 5.73
CA ALA A 51 12.19 -7.64 6.86
C ALA A 51 10.86 -7.62 7.63
N GLY A 52 9.84 -8.36 7.19
CA GLY A 52 8.53 -8.35 7.82
C GLY A 52 7.72 -7.09 7.55
N ALA A 53 8.02 -6.39 6.46
CA ALA A 53 7.42 -5.10 6.13
C ALA A 53 6.31 -5.23 5.08
N VAL A 54 5.94 -6.43 4.68
CA VAL A 54 4.87 -6.69 3.71
C VAL A 54 3.78 -7.49 4.41
N PHE A 55 2.55 -7.03 4.30
CA PHE A 55 1.38 -7.63 4.98
C PHE A 55 0.34 -8.02 3.94
N VAL A 56 -0.27 -9.19 4.14
CA VAL A 56 -1.30 -9.70 3.24
C VAL A 56 -2.61 -9.87 3.99
N SER A 57 -3.71 -9.62 3.28
CA SER A 57 -5.07 -9.90 3.75
C SER A 57 -5.59 -11.11 3.01
N GLU A 58 -6.15 -12.07 3.75
CA GLU A 58 -6.68 -13.30 3.20
C GLU A 58 -8.18 -13.41 3.43
N GLN A 59 -8.88 -14.02 2.45
CA GLN A 59 -10.26 -14.46 2.62
C GLN A 59 -10.33 -15.91 2.14
N ASN A 60 -10.77 -16.80 3.02
CA ASN A 60 -10.92 -18.24 2.69
C ASN A 60 -9.62 -18.83 2.12
N GLY A 61 -8.47 -18.45 2.67
CA GLY A 61 -7.17 -18.95 2.23
C GLY A 61 -6.63 -18.32 0.97
N VAL A 62 -7.31 -17.30 0.41
CA VAL A 62 -6.88 -16.60 -0.80
C VAL A 62 -6.42 -15.19 -0.43
N ILE A 63 -5.25 -14.79 -0.89
CA ILE A 63 -4.74 -13.42 -0.72
C ILE A 63 -5.58 -12.49 -1.59
N VAL A 64 -6.19 -11.48 -0.97
CA VAL A 64 -7.05 -10.51 -1.67
C VAL A 64 -6.49 -9.09 -1.65
N GLY A 65 -5.40 -8.86 -0.93
CA GLY A 65 -4.74 -7.56 -0.89
C GLY A 65 -3.43 -7.63 -0.14
N PHE A 66 -2.58 -6.62 -0.38
CA PHE A 66 -1.35 -6.49 0.40
C PHE A 66 -0.93 -5.03 0.54
N SER A 67 -0.09 -4.79 1.54
CA SER A 67 0.55 -3.49 1.77
C SER A 67 2.03 -3.71 2.08
N ALA A 68 2.82 -2.66 1.88
CA ALA A 68 4.25 -2.71 2.18
C ALA A 68 4.70 -1.39 2.79
N LEU A 69 5.61 -1.48 3.76
CA LEU A 69 6.16 -0.33 4.46
C LEU A 69 7.64 -0.17 4.12
N LEU A 70 8.09 1.08 4.03
CA LEU A 70 9.51 1.43 3.92
C LEU A 70 9.87 2.38 5.05
N PRO A 71 11.05 2.20 5.68
CA PRO A 71 11.52 3.17 6.68
C PRO A 71 11.90 4.48 6.00
N ARG A 72 11.66 5.59 6.71
CA ARG A 72 12.07 6.93 6.29
C ARG A 72 13.28 7.35 7.12
N PRO A 73 14.13 8.23 6.55
CA PRO A 73 15.29 8.73 7.29
C PRO A 73 14.93 9.47 8.59
N ASP A 74 13.70 10.02 8.68
CA ASP A 74 13.25 10.78 9.86
C ASP A 74 12.72 9.90 10.99
N GLY A 75 12.78 8.58 10.84
CA GLY A 75 12.26 7.64 11.85
C GLY A 75 10.81 7.25 11.68
N ASP A 76 10.10 7.91 10.77
CA ASP A 76 8.76 7.50 10.40
C ASP A 76 8.81 6.41 9.33
N VAL A 77 7.65 5.96 8.87
CA VAL A 77 7.54 4.95 7.81
C VAL A 77 6.64 5.45 6.69
N GLU A 78 6.86 4.93 5.51
CA GLU A 78 6.04 5.23 4.34
C GLU A 78 5.27 3.99 3.91
N LEU A 79 4.00 4.19 3.56
CA LEU A 79 3.19 3.17 2.90
C LEU A 79 3.62 3.13 1.44
N ASP A 80 4.46 2.17 1.11
CA ASP A 80 5.11 2.05 -0.20
C ASP A 80 4.25 1.34 -1.23
N ALA A 81 3.37 0.46 -0.78
CA ALA A 81 2.47 -0.29 -1.64
C ALA A 81 1.15 -0.56 -0.92
N LEU A 82 0.06 -0.46 -1.67
CA LEU A 82 -1.27 -0.82 -1.20
C LEU A 82 -2.09 -1.24 -2.42
N PHE A 83 -2.34 -2.53 -2.54
CA PHE A 83 -3.07 -3.09 -3.68
C PHE A 83 -4.07 -4.12 -3.20
N VAL A 84 -5.27 -4.11 -3.80
CA VAL A 84 -6.32 -5.09 -3.51
C VAL A 84 -6.83 -5.67 -4.83
N GLU A 85 -7.29 -6.91 -4.78
CA GLU A 85 -7.92 -7.53 -5.94
C GLU A 85 -9.13 -6.70 -6.38
N PRO A 86 -9.30 -6.51 -7.70
CA PRO A 86 -10.42 -5.70 -8.18
C PRO A 86 -11.79 -6.16 -7.69
N TYR A 87 -11.98 -7.46 -7.50
CA TYR A 87 -13.29 -7.99 -7.09
C TYR A 87 -13.62 -7.76 -5.60
N VAL A 88 -12.66 -7.30 -4.80
CA VAL A 88 -12.91 -6.96 -3.37
C VAL A 88 -12.87 -5.46 -3.11
N ARG A 89 -12.85 -4.63 -4.14
CA ARG A 89 -12.89 -3.18 -3.95
C ARG A 89 -14.16 -2.78 -3.21
N ARG A 90 -14.05 -1.75 -2.35
CA ARG A 90 -15.13 -1.24 -1.51
C ARG A 90 -15.61 -2.22 -0.45
N CYS A 91 -14.85 -3.27 -0.18
CA CYS A 91 -15.16 -4.23 0.89
C CYS A 91 -14.41 -3.95 2.19
N GLY A 92 -13.60 -2.89 2.24
CA GLY A 92 -12.86 -2.51 3.43
C GLY A 92 -11.49 -3.17 3.57
N VAL A 93 -11.04 -3.96 2.60
CA VAL A 93 -9.74 -4.64 2.65
C VAL A 93 -8.60 -3.60 2.68
N ALA A 94 -8.62 -2.63 1.78
CA ALA A 94 -7.57 -1.60 1.71
C ALA A 94 -7.52 -0.79 3.01
N ARG A 95 -8.66 -0.41 3.55
CA ARG A 95 -8.72 0.33 4.81
C ARG A 95 -8.14 -0.49 5.97
N SER A 96 -8.45 -1.76 6.05
CA SER A 96 -7.90 -2.65 7.08
C SER A 96 -6.38 -2.75 6.96
N LEU A 97 -5.85 -2.82 5.75
CA LEU A 97 -4.40 -2.84 5.52
C LEU A 97 -3.74 -1.53 5.96
N VAL A 98 -4.36 -0.38 5.66
CA VAL A 98 -3.86 0.93 6.12
C VAL A 98 -3.86 0.99 7.65
N GLU A 99 -4.94 0.57 8.29
CA GLU A 99 -5.03 0.57 9.76
C GLU A 99 -3.97 -0.33 10.39
N HIS A 100 -3.71 -1.48 9.80
CA HIS A 100 -2.67 -2.38 10.27
C HIS A 100 -1.29 -1.71 10.15
N CYS A 101 -1.00 -1.08 9.02
CA CYS A 101 0.26 -0.36 8.81
C CYS A 101 0.43 0.78 9.81
N ALA A 102 -0.65 1.51 10.12
CA ALA A 102 -0.61 2.58 11.12
C ALA A 102 -0.28 2.02 12.51
N GLN A 103 -0.85 0.88 12.87
CA GLN A 103 -0.55 0.22 14.15
C GLN A 103 0.92 -0.23 14.20
N MET A 104 1.44 -0.79 13.12
CA MET A 104 2.83 -1.21 13.05
C MET A 104 3.77 -0.01 13.15
N ALA A 105 3.44 1.09 12.49
CA ALA A 105 4.22 2.33 12.58
C ALA A 105 4.27 2.83 14.02
N SER A 106 3.14 2.86 14.69
CA SER A 106 3.05 3.28 16.09
C SER A 106 3.89 2.39 16.99
N LYS A 107 3.83 1.08 16.81
CA LYS A 107 4.61 0.12 17.59
C LYS A 107 6.11 0.30 17.41
N GLN A 108 6.54 0.78 16.25
CA GLN A 108 7.95 1.04 15.96
C GLN A 108 8.43 2.40 16.52
N GLY A 109 7.54 3.17 17.11
CA GLY A 109 7.86 4.48 17.65
C GLY A 109 7.78 5.61 16.64
N SER A 110 7.20 5.38 15.45
CA SER A 110 6.99 6.41 14.45
C SER A 110 5.91 7.38 14.92
N ALA A 111 6.05 8.66 14.54
CA ALA A 111 5.03 9.67 14.81
C ALA A 111 3.95 9.68 13.73
N ALA A 112 4.28 9.25 12.53
CA ALA A 112 3.37 9.32 11.40
C ALA A 112 3.61 8.19 10.40
N LEU A 113 2.54 7.86 9.68
CA LEU A 113 2.58 7.03 8.48
C LEU A 113 2.42 7.98 7.28
N TRP A 114 3.31 7.88 6.32
CA TRP A 114 3.32 8.72 5.13
C TRP A 114 2.93 7.90 3.90
N VAL A 115 2.40 8.57 2.88
CA VAL A 115 2.13 7.96 1.58
C VAL A 115 2.32 9.01 0.49
N ILE A 116 2.84 8.58 -0.67
CA ILE A 116 2.76 9.37 -1.89
C ILE A 116 1.64 8.74 -2.71
N GLY A 117 0.47 9.35 -2.66
CA GLY A 117 -0.74 8.83 -3.27
C GLY A 117 -0.98 9.36 -4.66
N ASN A 118 -1.57 8.53 -5.52
CA ASN A 118 -2.13 8.99 -6.78
C ASN A 118 -3.26 9.98 -6.48
N PRO A 119 -3.36 11.13 -7.18
CA PRO A 119 -4.47 12.07 -6.97
C PRO A 119 -5.86 11.43 -7.06
N HIS A 120 -6.02 10.38 -7.85
CA HIS A 120 -7.29 9.65 -7.95
C HIS A 120 -7.64 8.89 -6.66
N ALA A 121 -6.68 8.65 -5.78
CA ALA A 121 -6.88 7.98 -4.50
C ALA A 121 -7.05 8.95 -3.32
N TYR A 122 -7.10 10.26 -3.59
CA TYR A 122 -7.16 11.28 -2.54
C TYR A 122 -8.30 11.03 -1.54
N GLU A 123 -9.52 10.80 -2.05
CA GLU A 123 -10.68 10.62 -1.18
C GLU A 123 -10.54 9.38 -0.29
N PHE A 124 -9.95 8.32 -0.82
CA PHE A 124 -9.67 7.11 -0.04
C PHE A 124 -8.72 7.41 1.13
N TYR A 125 -7.59 8.05 0.84
CA TYR A 125 -6.62 8.35 1.89
C TYR A 125 -7.16 9.35 2.89
N LYS A 126 -7.92 10.34 2.43
CA LYS A 126 -8.58 11.29 3.32
C LYS A 126 -9.54 10.56 4.28
N ALA A 127 -10.29 9.58 3.78
CA ALA A 127 -11.20 8.78 4.60
C ALA A 127 -10.43 7.91 5.60
N CYS A 128 -9.16 7.63 5.36
CA CYS A 128 -8.27 6.92 6.28
C CYS A 128 -7.50 7.88 7.21
N ASP A 129 -7.91 9.14 7.28
CA ASP A 129 -7.34 10.17 8.16
C ASP A 129 -5.95 10.66 7.75
N PHE A 130 -5.61 10.55 6.47
CA PHE A 130 -4.44 11.21 5.93
C PHE A 130 -4.76 12.65 5.56
N SER A 131 -3.77 13.53 5.73
CA SER A 131 -3.85 14.93 5.30
C SER A 131 -2.77 15.21 4.28
N VAL A 132 -3.07 16.02 3.27
CA VAL A 132 -2.10 16.41 2.25
C VAL A 132 -1.09 17.37 2.86
N VAL A 133 0.20 17.07 2.65
CA VAL A 133 1.31 17.94 3.04
C VAL A 133 1.74 18.79 1.86
N GLU A 134 1.96 18.16 0.70
CA GLU A 134 2.35 18.87 -0.52
C GLU A 134 2.14 18.00 -1.74
N THR A 135 2.18 18.62 -2.93
CA THR A 135 2.22 17.91 -4.19
C THR A 135 3.70 17.67 -4.55
N VAL A 136 4.01 16.46 -4.98
CA VAL A 136 5.38 16.08 -5.35
C VAL A 136 5.39 15.52 -6.77
N GLU A 137 6.50 15.70 -7.48
CA GLU A 137 6.68 15.08 -8.78
C GLU A 137 7.33 13.72 -8.61
N THR A 138 6.79 12.73 -9.30
CA THR A 138 7.32 11.37 -9.31
C THR A 138 7.62 10.96 -10.76
N ARG A 139 8.30 9.83 -10.95
CA ARG A 139 8.52 9.29 -12.30
C ARG A 139 7.23 8.94 -13.02
N PHE A 140 6.11 8.90 -12.31
CA PHE A 140 4.79 8.57 -12.84
C PHE A 140 3.86 9.78 -12.94
N GLY A 141 4.41 11.00 -12.77
CA GLY A 141 3.63 12.23 -12.74
C GLY A 141 3.47 12.79 -11.33
N SER A 142 2.53 13.72 -11.16
CA SER A 142 2.30 14.37 -9.88
C SER A 142 1.67 13.41 -8.88
N GLY A 143 2.19 13.40 -7.66
CA GLY A 143 1.63 12.66 -6.54
C GLY A 143 1.33 13.58 -5.37
N LEU A 144 0.54 13.08 -4.42
CA LEU A 144 0.22 13.80 -3.19
C LEU A 144 0.98 13.17 -2.04
N LEU A 145 1.86 13.96 -1.42
CA LEU A 145 2.51 13.53 -0.18
C LEU A 145 1.51 13.75 0.95
N MET A 146 1.12 12.68 1.60
CA MET A 146 0.10 12.71 2.65
C MET A 146 0.64 12.08 3.93
N ARG A 147 0.08 12.50 5.06
CA ARG A 147 0.55 12.12 6.39
C ARG A 147 -0.62 11.76 7.28
N LYS A 148 -0.46 10.69 8.06
CA LYS A 148 -1.41 10.25 9.08
C LYS A 148 -0.67 10.13 10.41
N ASN A 149 -1.20 10.77 11.45
CA ASN A 149 -0.67 10.60 12.81
C ASN A 149 -0.94 9.17 13.31
N VAL A 150 0.03 8.59 13.97
CA VAL A 150 -0.09 7.22 14.49
C VAL A 150 0.28 7.10 15.97
#